data_5eea7e21a6303b746a28dc8d50d20983
#
_entry.id   5eea7e21a6303b746a28dc8d50d20983
#
_cell.length_a   1.000
_cell.length_b   1.000
_cell.length_c   1.000
_cell.angle_alpha   90.00
_cell.angle_beta   90.00
_cell.angle_gamma   90.00
#
_symmetry.space_group_name_H-M   'P 1'
#
loop_
_entity.id
_entity.type
_entity.pdbx_description
1 polymer ?
#
loop_
_entity_poly.entity_id
_entity_poly.type
_entity_poly.pdbx_seq_one_letter_code
_entity_poly.pdbx_strand_id
1 'polypeptide(L)'
;CEHCGTRYAVVGSAFYCPACGTNSASQTFNEFINTTYSKLNNIENIRNAIENKDDAERIIRALLESVPNDLVESIQCLSESIYNELPNKKELKKNVFQRIYDSDKLWREAVNQSFENWLTPDEFTTFKIYYQKRHLFSHNNGIVDEEYITKTNDTNYKVGERLVINEKDAKEFTKLVEKVGSSILNIKLD
;
A
#
# COMPACT_ATOMS: atom_id res chain seq x y z
N CYS A 1 21.70 3.96 14.66
CA CYS A 1 21.70 3.34 13.31
C CYS A 1 22.42 2.00 13.37
N GLU A 2 21.74 0.94 13.04
CA GLU A 2 22.31 -0.42 13.06
C GLU A 2 23.38 -0.60 11.98
N HIS A 3 23.28 0.12 10.87
CA HIS A 3 24.24 0.01 9.77
C HIS A 3 25.59 0.71 10.05
N CYS A 4 25.57 1.94 10.57
CA CYS A 4 26.82 2.72 10.75
C CYS A 4 27.18 3.01 12.22
N GLY A 5 26.41 2.53 13.18
CA GLY A 5 26.63 2.74 14.61
C GLY A 5 26.37 4.16 15.13
N THR A 6 26.09 5.13 14.26
CA THR A 6 25.86 6.54 14.66
C THR A 6 24.63 6.64 15.57
N ARG A 7 24.78 7.30 16.71
CA ARG A 7 23.66 7.69 17.57
C ARG A 7 23.14 9.04 17.14
N TYR A 8 21.82 9.15 17.02
CA TYR A 8 21.14 10.40 16.69
C TYR A 8 19.79 10.46 17.42
N ALA A 9 19.34 11.67 17.67
CA ALA A 9 18.02 11.93 18.24
C ALA A 9 17.15 12.61 17.15
N VAL A 10 15.89 12.24 17.08
CA VAL A 10 14.91 12.84 16.18
C VAL A 10 13.65 13.21 16.98
N VAL A 11 12.97 14.22 16.52
CA VAL A 11 11.61 14.52 16.99
C VAL A 11 10.66 13.82 16.00
N GLY A 12 9.91 12.84 16.48
CA GLY A 12 9.10 11.95 15.63
C GLY A 12 9.90 10.74 15.12
N SER A 13 9.53 10.21 13.98
CA SER A 13 10.15 9.03 13.38
C SER A 13 11.21 9.42 12.34
N ALA A 14 12.40 8.81 12.44
CA ALA A 14 13.42 8.96 11.41
C ALA A 14 13.36 7.77 10.44
N PHE A 15 13.05 8.05 9.19
CA PHE A 15 13.00 7.04 8.14
C PHE A 15 14.39 6.68 7.58
N TYR A 16 15.38 7.49 7.85
CA TYR A 16 16.76 7.30 7.37
C TYR A 16 17.77 7.77 8.41
N CYS A 17 18.94 7.19 8.36
CA CYS A 17 20.06 7.63 9.17
C CYS A 17 20.64 8.95 8.62
N PRO A 18 20.69 10.04 9.41
CA PRO A 18 21.23 11.31 8.92
C PRO A 18 22.73 11.27 8.63
N ALA A 19 23.46 10.28 9.15
CA ALA A 19 24.89 10.15 8.95
C ALA A 19 25.27 9.33 7.71
N CYS A 20 24.54 8.26 7.38
CA CYS A 20 24.88 7.37 6.26
C CYS A 20 23.75 7.20 5.23
N GLY A 21 22.61 7.84 5.44
CA GLY A 21 21.46 7.76 4.53
C GLY A 21 20.72 6.42 4.52
N THR A 22 21.19 5.41 5.26
CA THR A 22 20.54 4.09 5.28
C THR A 22 19.12 4.21 5.78
N ASN A 23 18.19 3.68 4.99
CA ASN A 23 16.78 3.56 5.32
C ASN A 23 16.47 2.11 5.72
N SER A 24 15.68 1.92 6.77
CA SER A 24 15.13 0.62 7.12
C SER A 24 13.80 0.43 6.40
N ALA A 25 13.74 -0.51 5.45
CA ALA A 25 12.52 -0.81 4.72
C ALA A 25 11.36 -1.18 5.66
N SER A 26 11.65 -1.94 6.73
CA SER A 26 10.64 -2.32 7.72
C SER A 26 10.14 -1.12 8.52
N GLN A 27 11.02 -0.22 8.96
CA GLN A 27 10.60 1.00 9.67
C GLN A 27 9.78 1.90 8.78
N THR A 28 10.21 2.12 7.54
CA THR A 28 9.47 2.92 6.56
C THR A 28 8.09 2.34 6.29
N PHE A 29 8.00 1.03 6.08
CA PHE A 29 6.72 0.35 5.88
C PHE A 29 5.79 0.52 7.08
N ASN A 30 6.28 0.27 8.30
CA ASN A 30 5.49 0.41 9.52
C ASN A 30 5.00 1.86 9.71
N GLU A 31 5.80 2.86 9.36
CA GLU A 31 5.39 4.26 9.43
C GLU A 31 4.31 4.62 8.39
N PHE A 32 4.36 4.05 7.18
CA PHE A 32 3.26 4.20 6.22
C PHE A 32 1.94 3.63 6.78
N ILE A 33 1.99 2.44 7.38
CA ILE A 33 0.82 1.81 8.00
C ILE A 33 0.30 2.65 9.17
N ASN A 34 1.17 3.04 10.09
CA ASN A 34 0.80 3.87 11.25
C ASN A 34 0.23 5.23 10.82
N THR A 35 0.83 5.87 9.83
CA THR A 35 0.34 7.13 9.27
C THR A 35 -1.04 6.96 8.65
N THR A 36 -1.27 5.87 7.94
CA THR A 36 -2.57 5.57 7.35
C THR A 36 -3.63 5.35 8.44
N TYR A 37 -3.34 4.56 9.47
CA TYR A 37 -4.25 4.41 10.62
C TYR A 37 -4.51 5.75 11.32
N SER A 38 -3.48 6.57 11.49
CA SER A 38 -3.63 7.91 12.09
C SER A 38 -4.55 8.79 11.26
N LYS A 39 -4.39 8.81 9.93
CA LYS A 39 -5.29 9.52 9.01
C LYS A 39 -6.74 9.05 9.21
N LEU A 40 -6.97 7.73 9.17
CA LEU A 40 -8.31 7.14 9.27
C LEU A 40 -8.97 7.36 10.64
N ASN A 41 -8.20 7.29 11.71
CA ASN A 41 -8.71 7.50 13.07
C ASN A 41 -9.03 8.97 13.38
N ASN A 42 -8.49 9.91 12.60
CA ASN A 42 -8.73 11.34 12.77
C ASN A 42 -9.82 11.90 11.83
N ILE A 43 -10.49 11.10 11.03
CA ILE A 43 -11.55 11.56 10.12
C ILE A 43 -12.65 12.29 10.87
N GLU A 44 -13.11 11.74 11.99
CA GLU A 44 -14.18 12.36 12.78
C GLU A 44 -13.73 13.67 13.42
N ASN A 45 -12.46 13.75 13.83
CA ASN A 45 -11.89 15.01 14.33
C ASN A 45 -11.84 16.08 13.24
N ILE A 46 -11.47 15.70 12.01
CA ILE A 46 -11.48 16.61 10.84
C ILE A 46 -12.90 17.11 10.58
N ARG A 47 -13.88 16.18 10.57
CA ARG A 47 -15.30 16.51 10.35
C ARG A 47 -15.85 17.49 11.36
N ASN A 48 -15.40 17.37 12.63
CA ASN A 48 -15.85 18.23 13.73
C ASN A 48 -15.11 19.56 13.81
N ALA A 49 -13.82 19.59 13.42
CA ALA A 49 -12.99 20.81 13.52
C ALA A 49 -13.28 21.83 12.41
N ILE A 50 -13.84 21.42 11.29
CA ILE A 50 -14.10 22.28 10.15
C ILE A 50 -15.57 22.73 10.17
N GLU A 51 -15.82 24.05 10.25
CA GLU A 51 -17.16 24.62 10.32
C GLU A 51 -17.95 24.35 9.03
N ASN A 52 -17.33 24.57 7.87
CA ASN A 52 -17.94 24.26 6.59
C ASN A 52 -17.92 22.75 6.34
N LYS A 53 -19.09 22.13 6.42
CA LYS A 53 -19.24 20.67 6.26
C LYS A 53 -18.86 20.17 4.85
N ASP A 54 -19.14 20.95 3.81
CA ASP A 54 -18.74 20.59 2.46
C ASP A 54 -17.21 20.57 2.30
N ASP A 55 -16.50 21.49 2.93
CA ASP A 55 -15.05 21.53 2.92
C ASP A 55 -14.47 20.36 3.72
N ALA A 56 -15.06 20.04 4.88
CA ALA A 56 -14.67 18.88 5.67
C ALA A 56 -14.79 17.60 4.84
N GLU A 57 -15.90 17.35 4.18
CA GLU A 57 -16.11 16.15 3.36
C GLU A 57 -15.23 16.13 2.10
N ARG A 58 -14.86 17.27 1.51
CA ARG A 58 -13.89 17.32 0.41
C ARG A 58 -12.50 16.87 0.88
N ILE A 59 -12.07 17.34 2.05
CA ILE A 59 -10.78 16.98 2.64
C ILE A 59 -10.75 15.49 2.99
N ILE A 60 -11.81 14.99 3.64
CA ILE A 60 -11.95 13.57 3.99
C ILE A 60 -11.93 12.70 2.74
N ARG A 61 -12.65 13.08 1.69
CA ARG A 61 -12.64 12.36 0.42
C ARG A 61 -11.24 12.31 -0.19
N ALA A 62 -10.54 13.44 -0.27
CA ALA A 62 -9.19 13.48 -0.81
C ALA A 62 -8.22 12.60 0.00
N LEU A 63 -8.37 12.59 1.32
CA LEU A 63 -7.62 11.73 2.21
C LEU A 63 -7.91 10.24 1.94
N LEU A 64 -9.17 9.84 1.84
CA LEU A 64 -9.56 8.46 1.58
C LEU A 64 -9.12 7.98 0.18
N GLU A 65 -9.24 8.84 -0.84
CA GLU A 65 -8.81 8.54 -2.20
C GLU A 65 -7.28 8.42 -2.34
N SER A 66 -6.48 9.01 -1.43
CA SER A 66 -5.02 8.83 -1.40
C SER A 66 -4.58 7.48 -0.84
N VAL A 67 -5.37 6.88 0.06
CA VAL A 67 -5.00 5.66 0.80
C VAL A 67 -4.57 4.51 -0.11
N PRO A 68 -5.29 4.14 -1.18
CA PRO A 68 -4.86 3.03 -2.04
C PRO A 68 -3.49 3.27 -2.70
N ASN A 69 -3.17 4.52 -3.07
CA ASN A 69 -1.88 4.84 -3.65
C ASN A 69 -0.76 4.73 -2.62
N ASP A 70 -0.94 5.35 -1.45
CA ASP A 70 0.05 5.33 -0.36
C ASP A 70 0.37 3.88 0.06
N LEU A 71 -0.64 3.03 0.18
CA LEU A 71 -0.50 1.63 0.56
C LEU A 71 0.20 0.78 -0.50
N VAL A 72 -0.14 0.93 -1.78
CA VAL A 72 0.55 0.20 -2.86
C VAL A 72 2.00 0.66 -3.00
N GLU A 73 2.28 1.95 -2.81
CA GLU A 73 3.65 2.48 -2.78
C GLU A 73 4.45 1.89 -1.62
N SER A 74 3.86 1.78 -0.44
CA SER A 74 4.54 1.18 0.73
C SER A 74 4.94 -0.29 0.48
N ILE A 75 4.05 -1.10 -0.12
CA ILE A 75 4.35 -2.48 -0.53
C ILE A 75 5.42 -2.52 -1.62
N GLN A 76 5.37 -1.62 -2.60
CA GLN A 76 6.39 -1.52 -3.62
C GLN A 76 7.78 -1.29 -3.01
N CYS A 77 7.92 -0.27 -2.16
CA CYS A 77 9.20 0.06 -1.53
C CYS A 77 9.72 -1.08 -0.65
N LEU A 78 8.85 -1.69 0.16
CA LEU A 78 9.20 -2.84 0.98
C LEU A 78 9.64 -4.03 0.11
N SER A 79 8.82 -4.37 -0.89
CA SER A 79 9.08 -5.51 -1.79
C SER A 79 10.39 -5.33 -2.56
N GLU A 80 10.66 -4.15 -3.11
CA GLU A 80 11.92 -3.87 -3.81
C GLU A 80 13.14 -4.03 -2.89
N SER A 81 13.03 -3.53 -1.65
CA SER A 81 14.12 -3.66 -0.68
C SER A 81 14.41 -5.11 -0.34
N ILE A 82 13.41 -5.88 0.10
CA ILE A 82 13.59 -7.28 0.51
C ILE A 82 13.99 -8.15 -0.69
N TYR A 83 13.34 -7.98 -1.84
CA TYR A 83 13.66 -8.75 -3.05
C TYR A 83 15.11 -8.53 -3.50
N ASN A 84 15.63 -7.31 -3.39
CA ASN A 84 17.01 -6.99 -3.72
C ASN A 84 18.06 -7.61 -2.77
N GLU A 85 17.67 -8.11 -1.63
CA GLU A 85 18.53 -8.83 -0.70
C GLU A 85 18.57 -10.36 -0.98
N LEU A 86 17.65 -10.88 -1.81
CA LEU A 86 17.59 -12.31 -2.13
C LEU A 86 18.77 -12.73 -3.01
N PRO A 87 19.35 -13.94 -2.77
CA PRO A 87 20.53 -14.41 -3.49
C PRO A 87 20.27 -14.70 -4.96
N ASN A 88 19.08 -15.19 -5.33
CA ASN A 88 18.71 -15.61 -6.68
C ASN A 88 17.72 -14.64 -7.37
N LYS A 89 17.80 -13.35 -7.04
CA LYS A 89 16.92 -12.33 -7.61
C LYS A 89 17.12 -12.15 -9.11
N LYS A 90 16.01 -11.87 -9.79
CA LYS A 90 16.03 -11.40 -11.18
C LYS A 90 16.12 -9.88 -11.24
N GLU A 91 16.54 -9.35 -12.37
CA GLU A 91 16.46 -7.91 -12.61
C GLU A 91 15.01 -7.44 -12.56
N LEU A 92 14.75 -6.38 -11.78
CA LEU A 92 13.42 -5.84 -11.60
C LEU A 92 13.06 -4.85 -12.71
N LYS A 93 11.90 -5.04 -13.32
CA LYS A 93 11.29 -4.00 -14.15
C LYS A 93 10.79 -2.86 -13.25
N LYS A 94 10.88 -1.63 -13.75
CA LYS A 94 10.39 -0.44 -13.03
C LYS A 94 8.95 -0.64 -12.54
N ASN A 95 8.72 -0.35 -11.28
CA ASN A 95 7.40 -0.41 -10.62
C ASN A 95 6.71 -1.79 -10.74
N VAL A 96 7.49 -2.87 -10.76
CA VAL A 96 6.93 -4.23 -10.94
C VAL A 96 6.00 -4.63 -9.81
N PHE A 97 6.28 -4.23 -8.58
CA PHE A 97 5.45 -4.55 -7.41
C PHE A 97 4.15 -3.72 -7.31
N GLN A 98 3.97 -2.73 -8.19
CA GLN A 98 2.66 -2.07 -8.39
C GLN A 98 1.73 -2.85 -9.32
N ARG A 99 2.21 -3.91 -9.96
CA ARG A 99 1.45 -4.81 -10.83
C ARG A 99 1.28 -6.15 -10.14
N ILE A 100 0.10 -6.38 -9.59
CA ILE A 100 -0.16 -7.48 -8.66
C ILE A 100 0.21 -8.87 -9.22
N TYR A 101 -0.08 -9.14 -10.49
CA TYR A 101 0.24 -10.43 -11.12
C TYR A 101 1.74 -10.61 -11.37
N ASP A 102 2.45 -9.55 -11.76
CA ASP A 102 3.90 -9.60 -11.94
C ASP A 102 4.60 -9.77 -10.59
N SER A 103 4.12 -9.07 -9.57
CA SER A 103 4.61 -9.18 -8.19
C SER A 103 4.41 -10.59 -7.63
N ASP A 104 3.21 -11.15 -7.78
CA ASP A 104 2.90 -12.51 -7.34
C ASP A 104 3.84 -13.54 -7.98
N LYS A 105 4.05 -13.42 -9.28
CA LYS A 105 4.96 -14.28 -10.03
C LYS A 105 6.40 -14.16 -9.54
N LEU A 106 6.88 -12.94 -9.29
CA LEU A 106 8.26 -12.73 -8.79
C LEU A 106 8.48 -13.39 -7.44
N TRP A 107 7.55 -13.21 -6.49
CA TRP A 107 7.63 -13.83 -5.18
C TRP A 107 7.58 -15.35 -5.25
N ARG A 108 6.68 -15.90 -6.07
CA ARG A 108 6.57 -17.34 -6.29
C ARG A 108 7.87 -17.94 -6.84
N GLU A 109 8.50 -17.27 -7.80
CA GLU A 109 9.76 -17.72 -8.40
C GLU A 109 10.96 -17.57 -7.45
N ALA A 110 10.99 -16.51 -6.64
CA ALA A 110 12.13 -16.21 -5.77
C ALA A 110 12.14 -17.02 -4.46
N VAL A 111 10.99 -17.19 -3.83
CA VAL A 111 10.88 -17.75 -2.47
C VAL A 111 9.83 -18.87 -2.34
N ASN A 112 9.25 -19.31 -3.46
CA ASN A 112 8.16 -20.31 -3.52
C ASN A 112 6.95 -19.93 -2.64
N GLN A 113 6.72 -18.64 -2.45
CA GLN A 113 5.56 -18.07 -1.76
C GLN A 113 5.00 -16.91 -2.58
N SER A 114 3.73 -16.60 -2.38
CA SER A 114 3.07 -15.52 -3.09
C SER A 114 1.87 -14.99 -2.30
N PHE A 115 1.15 -14.04 -2.84
CA PHE A 115 -0.06 -13.50 -2.21
C PHE A 115 -1.07 -14.58 -1.85
N GLU A 116 -1.19 -15.65 -2.64
CA GLU A 116 -2.09 -16.78 -2.35
C GLU A 116 -1.69 -17.58 -1.11
N ASN A 117 -0.43 -17.53 -0.69
CA ASN A 117 0.04 -18.14 0.55
C ASN A 117 -0.15 -17.19 1.75
N TRP A 118 -0.14 -15.89 1.52
CA TRP A 118 -0.20 -14.86 2.57
C TRP A 118 -1.62 -14.40 2.88
N LEU A 119 -2.54 -14.54 1.91
CA LEU A 119 -3.93 -14.12 1.98
C LEU A 119 -4.86 -15.31 1.74
N THR A 120 -6.05 -15.27 2.34
CA THR A 120 -7.12 -16.18 1.94
C THR A 120 -7.60 -15.86 0.52
N PRO A 121 -8.31 -16.77 -0.17
CA PRO A 121 -8.84 -16.50 -1.52
C PRO A 121 -9.70 -15.23 -1.60
N ASP A 122 -10.54 -14.99 -0.60
CA ASP A 122 -11.40 -13.80 -0.53
C ASP A 122 -10.58 -12.51 -0.29
N GLU A 123 -9.62 -12.57 0.65
CA GLU A 123 -8.68 -11.48 0.90
C GLU A 123 -7.86 -11.15 -0.34
N PHE A 124 -7.37 -12.16 -1.07
CA PHE A 124 -6.61 -11.93 -2.29
C PHE A 124 -7.48 -11.32 -3.39
N THR A 125 -8.73 -11.74 -3.51
CA THR A 125 -9.67 -11.12 -4.44
C THR A 125 -9.91 -9.65 -4.10
N THR A 126 -10.17 -9.34 -2.83
CA THR A 126 -10.30 -7.97 -2.34
C THR A 126 -9.02 -7.15 -2.58
N PHE A 127 -7.87 -7.72 -2.30
CA PHE A 127 -6.56 -7.07 -2.53
C PHE A 127 -6.35 -6.71 -4.02
N LYS A 128 -6.69 -7.61 -4.95
CA LYS A 128 -6.67 -7.35 -6.40
C LYS A 128 -7.58 -6.18 -6.79
N ILE A 129 -8.79 -6.13 -6.23
CA ILE A 129 -9.73 -5.03 -6.49
C ILE A 129 -9.13 -3.69 -6.06
N TYR A 130 -8.51 -3.60 -4.89
CA TYR A 130 -7.89 -2.35 -4.42
C TYR A 130 -6.69 -1.90 -5.27
N TYR A 131 -5.90 -2.84 -5.80
CA TYR A 131 -4.84 -2.51 -6.77
C TYR A 131 -5.42 -1.91 -8.05
N GLN A 132 -6.57 -2.41 -8.54
CA GLN A 132 -7.24 -1.85 -9.70
C GLN A 132 -7.92 -0.50 -9.37
N LYS A 133 -8.52 -0.33 -8.19
CA LYS A 133 -9.04 0.96 -7.72
C LYS A 133 -7.92 2.02 -7.69
N ARG A 134 -6.75 1.66 -7.12
CA ARG A 134 -5.56 2.54 -7.14
C ARG A 134 -5.18 2.94 -8.56
N HIS A 135 -5.18 2.00 -9.49
CA HIS A 135 -4.85 2.27 -10.88
C HIS A 135 -5.79 3.33 -11.48
N LEU A 136 -7.09 3.19 -11.26
CA LEU A 136 -8.08 4.17 -11.73
C LEU A 136 -7.89 5.56 -11.10
N PHE A 137 -7.61 5.65 -9.80
CA PHE A 137 -7.35 6.95 -9.16
C PHE A 137 -6.08 7.61 -9.71
N SER A 138 -5.04 6.85 -10.00
CA SER A 138 -3.78 7.39 -10.51
C SER A 138 -3.82 7.80 -11.98
N HIS A 139 -4.65 7.15 -12.80
CA HIS A 139 -4.58 7.30 -14.26
C HIS A 139 -5.91 7.70 -14.93
N ASN A 140 -7.04 7.54 -14.26
CA ASN A 140 -8.37 7.82 -14.82
C ASN A 140 -9.28 8.63 -13.88
N ASN A 141 -8.71 9.41 -12.97
CA ASN A 141 -9.47 10.23 -12.00
C ASN A 141 -10.53 9.44 -11.21
N GLY A 142 -10.32 8.14 -11.00
CA GLY A 142 -11.26 7.26 -10.33
C GLY A 142 -12.49 6.89 -11.17
N ILE A 143 -12.51 7.13 -12.46
CA ILE A 143 -13.62 6.74 -13.35
C ILE A 143 -13.43 5.27 -13.76
N VAL A 144 -14.46 4.47 -13.54
CA VAL A 144 -14.51 3.05 -13.88
C VAL A 144 -14.51 2.87 -15.41
N ASP A 145 -13.60 2.02 -15.88
CA ASP A 145 -13.50 1.63 -17.28
C ASP A 145 -13.78 0.11 -17.47
N GLU A 146 -13.84 -0.31 -18.73
CA GLU A 146 -14.11 -1.72 -19.08
C GLU A 146 -13.00 -2.65 -18.58
N GLU A 147 -11.75 -2.15 -18.53
CA GLU A 147 -10.60 -2.92 -18.06
C GLU A 147 -10.73 -3.24 -16.56
N TYR A 148 -11.16 -2.26 -15.76
CA TYR A 148 -11.45 -2.46 -14.34
C TYR A 148 -12.51 -3.55 -14.13
N ILE A 149 -13.66 -3.44 -14.80
CA ILE A 149 -14.74 -4.42 -14.67
C ILE A 149 -14.27 -5.82 -15.09
N THR A 150 -13.54 -5.92 -16.20
CA THR A 150 -13.03 -7.21 -16.69
C THR A 150 -12.04 -7.85 -15.72
N LYS A 151 -11.17 -7.05 -15.09
CA LYS A 151 -10.13 -7.56 -14.18
C LYS A 151 -10.65 -7.89 -12.77
N THR A 152 -11.71 -7.20 -12.33
CA THR A 152 -12.19 -7.31 -10.95
C THR A 152 -13.48 -8.09 -10.80
N ASN A 153 -14.31 -8.14 -11.85
CA ASN A 153 -15.70 -8.57 -11.80
C ASN A 153 -16.50 -7.83 -10.70
N ASP A 154 -16.12 -6.58 -10.40
CA ASP A 154 -16.80 -5.76 -9.41
C ASP A 154 -18.18 -5.34 -9.92
N THR A 155 -19.23 -5.89 -9.32
CA THR A 155 -20.62 -5.61 -9.69
C THR A 155 -21.21 -4.37 -9.04
N ASN A 156 -20.45 -3.71 -8.14
CA ASN A 156 -20.90 -2.51 -7.45
C ASN A 156 -20.85 -1.24 -8.33
N TYR A 157 -20.12 -1.30 -9.43
CA TYR A 157 -19.91 -0.16 -10.32
C TYR A 157 -20.17 -0.50 -11.78
N LYS A 158 -20.56 0.51 -12.53
CA LYS A 158 -20.68 0.47 -14.00
C LYS A 158 -19.61 1.33 -14.64
N VAL A 159 -19.28 1.02 -15.89
CA VAL A 159 -18.37 1.84 -16.70
C VAL A 159 -18.89 3.29 -16.77
N GLY A 160 -18.00 4.24 -16.54
CA GLY A 160 -18.31 5.67 -16.47
C GLY A 160 -18.66 6.20 -15.09
N GLU A 161 -18.93 5.34 -14.11
CA GLU A 161 -19.17 5.77 -12.73
C GLU A 161 -17.84 6.11 -12.03
N ARG A 162 -17.92 7.05 -11.07
CA ARG A 162 -16.76 7.39 -10.22
C ARG A 162 -16.71 6.47 -9.03
N LEU A 163 -15.54 5.89 -8.79
CA LEU A 163 -15.24 5.13 -7.58
C LEU A 163 -15.31 6.01 -6.33
N VAL A 164 -15.75 5.40 -5.26
CA VAL A 164 -15.73 5.98 -3.91
C VAL A 164 -14.95 5.04 -2.99
N ILE A 165 -14.00 5.59 -2.25
CA ILE A 165 -13.34 4.89 -1.15
C ILE A 165 -13.95 5.42 0.14
N ASN A 166 -14.61 4.55 0.89
CA ASN A 166 -15.13 4.87 2.21
C ASN A 166 -14.15 4.44 3.31
N GLU A 167 -14.42 4.84 4.55
CA GLU A 167 -13.55 4.51 5.70
C GLU A 167 -13.39 3.02 5.93
N LYS A 168 -14.45 2.23 5.69
CA LYS A 168 -14.40 0.77 5.85
C LYS A 168 -13.47 0.16 4.81
N ASP A 169 -13.60 0.57 3.55
CA ASP A 169 -12.75 0.12 2.46
C ASP A 169 -11.28 0.44 2.73
N ALA A 170 -10.99 1.68 3.14
CA ALA A 170 -9.64 2.11 3.46
C ALA A 170 -9.03 1.32 4.63
N LYS A 171 -9.80 1.07 5.71
CA LYS A 171 -9.37 0.25 6.85
C LYS A 171 -9.14 -1.20 6.46
N GLU A 172 -10.00 -1.78 5.64
CA GLU A 172 -9.86 -3.15 5.14
C GLU A 172 -8.59 -3.29 4.30
N PHE A 173 -8.37 -2.41 3.36
CA PHE A 173 -7.17 -2.44 2.53
C PHE A 173 -5.88 -2.24 3.34
N THR A 174 -5.90 -1.35 4.33
CA THR A 174 -4.76 -1.16 5.24
C THR A 174 -4.39 -2.46 5.95
N LYS A 175 -5.37 -3.20 6.49
CA LYS A 175 -5.14 -4.50 7.14
C LYS A 175 -4.57 -5.54 6.18
N LEU A 176 -5.05 -5.59 4.94
CA LEU A 176 -4.53 -6.53 3.93
C LEU A 176 -3.07 -6.20 3.57
N VAL A 177 -2.75 -4.92 3.40
CA VAL A 177 -1.38 -4.46 3.14
C VAL A 177 -0.46 -4.75 4.32
N GLU A 178 -0.89 -4.51 5.55
CA GLU A 178 -0.15 -4.85 6.77
C GLU A 178 0.15 -6.36 6.86
N LYS A 179 -0.84 -7.20 6.55
CA LYS A 179 -0.69 -8.66 6.53
C LYS A 179 0.32 -9.13 5.48
N VAL A 180 0.24 -8.59 4.26
CA VAL A 180 1.18 -8.88 3.17
C VAL A 180 2.58 -8.38 3.53
N GLY A 181 2.72 -7.15 4.02
CA GLY A 181 4.00 -6.59 4.42
C GLY A 181 4.66 -7.38 5.54
N SER A 182 3.88 -7.83 6.54
CA SER A 182 4.38 -8.72 7.60
C SER A 182 4.89 -10.05 7.03
N SER A 183 4.19 -10.60 6.03
CA SER A 183 4.64 -11.84 5.37
C SER A 183 5.94 -11.64 4.60
N ILE A 184 6.09 -10.52 3.90
CA ILE A 184 7.33 -10.15 3.18
C ILE A 184 8.49 -9.98 4.16
N LEU A 185 8.27 -9.30 5.29
CA LEU A 185 9.30 -9.12 6.33
C LEU A 185 9.75 -10.42 7.00
N ASN A 186 8.91 -11.44 6.98
CA ASN A 186 9.22 -12.77 7.52
C ASN A 186 9.90 -13.71 6.51
N ILE A 187 10.17 -13.27 5.28
CA ILE A 187 10.92 -14.05 4.29
C ILE A 187 12.36 -14.22 4.82
N LYS A 188 12.80 -15.47 4.90
CA LYS A 188 14.20 -15.78 5.26
C LYS A 188 15.11 -15.42 4.09
N LEU A 189 16.17 -14.72 4.38
CA LEU A 189 17.17 -14.25 3.41
C LEU A 189 18.41 -15.18 3.36
N ASP A 190 18.21 -16.48 3.72
CA ASP A 190 19.29 -17.49 3.83
C ASP A 190 19.89 -17.83 2.46
#